data_70f4dbe5f313fd005e556668bb23d38e
#
_entry.id   70f4dbe5f313fd005e556668bb23d38e
#
_cell.length_a   1.000
_cell.length_b   1.000
_cell.length_c   1.000
_cell.angle_alpha   90.00
_cell.angle_beta   90.00
_cell.angle_gamma   90.00
#
_symmetry.space_group_name_H-M   'P 1'
#
loop_
_entity.id
_entity.type
_entity.pdbx_description
1 polymer ?
#
loop_
_entity_poly.entity_id
_entity_poly.type
_entity_poly.pdbx_seq_one_letter_code
_entity_poly.pdbx_strand_id
1 'polypeptide(L)'
;MSQATMSQATMSQATMSQTSTRTLTLCADDFGQSTDINQGILALLSLNRLAAVSVMSQGPAWALGAPALKEHQQTADIGLHLNLTHRFDSNTYVRPLAAWLVSAPLGWVDRQAVRDTFRQQIDLFVKHLGRLPDYLDGHQHVHAFAVIREILVEVIAEYWQAQAKPWVRAPDQLIDNGRVPFKAWVLRTATRGFTAHLDNAGLRYPAGFAGLYALTPAANFPERMAGWLRQLPTGTLIMVHPGEQSSDSSDISDPIRDARYAELQHLQSLQFADRLQSAGVRLARLSSAV
;
A
#
# COMPACT_ATOMS: atom_id res chain seq x y z
N MET A 1 77.61 -20.29 -0.10
CA MET A 1 76.72 -19.30 -0.80
C MET A 1 75.49 -20.07 -1.15
N SER A 2 74.42 -19.83 -0.38
CA SER A 2 73.09 -20.45 -0.59
C SER A 2 72.02 -19.35 -0.50
N GLN A 3 71.39 -19.09 -1.63
CA GLN A 3 70.35 -18.10 -1.73
C GLN A 3 68.98 -18.73 -1.30
N ALA A 4 68.36 -18.20 -0.30
CA ALA A 4 67.05 -18.60 0.13
C ALA A 4 65.98 -17.84 -0.70
N THR A 5 65.17 -18.59 -1.42
CA THR A 5 64.07 -18.11 -2.24
C THR A 5 62.87 -17.87 -1.32
N MET A 6 62.47 -16.61 -1.12
CA MET A 6 61.21 -16.25 -0.43
C MET A 6 60.02 -16.45 -1.36
N SER A 7 59.14 -17.36 -0.99
CA SER A 7 57.84 -17.58 -1.62
C SER A 7 56.86 -16.47 -1.19
N GLN A 8 56.42 -15.64 -2.12
CA GLN A 8 55.34 -14.69 -1.89
C GLN A 8 54.01 -15.41 -1.94
N ALA A 9 53.34 -15.52 -0.77
CA ALA A 9 51.98 -15.98 -0.69
C ALA A 9 51.04 -14.86 -1.15
N THR A 10 50.43 -15.07 -2.30
CA THR A 10 49.38 -14.15 -2.87
C THR A 10 48.12 -14.30 -2.04
N MET A 11 47.82 -13.33 -1.18
CA MET A 11 46.52 -13.22 -0.50
C MET A 11 45.46 -12.85 -1.54
N SER A 12 44.63 -13.83 -1.89
CA SER A 12 43.41 -13.60 -2.66
C SER A 12 42.44 -12.76 -1.82
N GLN A 13 42.30 -11.49 -2.14
CA GLN A 13 41.23 -10.65 -1.62
C GLN A 13 39.95 -11.16 -2.24
N ALA A 14 39.16 -11.89 -1.45
CA ALA A 14 37.76 -12.19 -1.78
C ALA A 14 36.99 -10.85 -1.82
N THR A 15 36.68 -10.39 -3.01
CA THR A 15 35.79 -9.26 -3.27
C THR A 15 34.42 -9.62 -2.72
N MET A 16 34.10 -9.19 -1.51
CA MET A 16 32.73 -9.23 -1.01
C MET A 16 31.89 -8.36 -1.94
N SER A 17 31.14 -9.00 -2.82
CA SER A 17 30.10 -8.35 -3.61
C SER A 17 29.18 -7.64 -2.64
N GLN A 18 29.23 -6.31 -2.61
CA GLN A 18 28.21 -5.50 -1.92
C GLN A 18 26.90 -5.73 -2.66
N THR A 19 26.09 -6.67 -2.19
CA THR A 19 24.72 -6.81 -2.65
C THR A 19 24.01 -5.50 -2.30
N SER A 20 23.70 -4.70 -3.31
CA SER A 20 22.99 -3.45 -3.15
C SER A 20 21.67 -3.72 -2.42
N THR A 21 21.47 -3.10 -1.27
CA THR A 21 20.24 -3.26 -0.47
C THR A 21 19.06 -2.76 -1.28
N ARG A 22 18.11 -3.65 -1.59
CA ARG A 22 16.88 -3.28 -2.28
C ARG A 22 15.93 -2.58 -1.32
N THR A 23 15.21 -1.56 -1.80
CA THR A 23 14.18 -0.88 -1.01
C THR A 23 12.79 -1.26 -1.51
N LEU A 24 11.92 -1.67 -0.57
CA LEU A 24 10.51 -1.94 -0.83
C LEU A 24 9.66 -1.09 0.11
N THR A 25 8.44 -0.74 -0.31
CA THR A 25 7.46 -0.05 0.52
C THR A 25 6.37 -1.04 0.94
N LEU A 26 6.36 -1.46 2.21
CA LEU A 26 5.26 -2.25 2.74
C LEU A 26 4.17 -1.30 3.24
N CYS A 27 2.99 -1.39 2.62
CA CYS A 27 1.86 -0.50 2.83
C CYS A 27 0.68 -1.26 3.42
N ALA A 28 0.23 -0.85 4.62
CA ALA A 28 -0.98 -1.39 5.23
C ALA A 28 -2.21 -0.58 4.81
N ASP A 29 -3.22 -1.27 4.31
CA ASP A 29 -4.48 -0.67 3.89
C ASP A 29 -5.54 -0.68 5.01
N ASP A 30 -6.59 0.11 4.84
CA ASP A 30 -7.83 0.14 5.61
C ASP A 30 -7.72 0.73 7.04
N PHE A 31 -6.67 1.48 7.39
CA PHE A 31 -6.63 2.17 8.69
C PHE A 31 -7.84 3.13 8.84
N GLY A 32 -8.51 3.05 9.95
CA GLY A 32 -9.73 3.83 10.23
C GLY A 32 -11.03 3.03 10.01
N GLN A 33 -10.98 1.88 9.34
CA GLN A 33 -12.15 1.04 9.11
C GLN A 33 -12.67 0.44 10.43
N SER A 34 -11.80 -0.10 11.28
CA SER A 34 -12.13 -0.62 12.61
C SER A 34 -10.99 -0.42 13.61
N THR A 35 -11.32 -0.55 14.89
CA THR A 35 -10.33 -0.46 15.98
C THR A 35 -9.29 -1.58 15.89
N ASP A 36 -9.70 -2.79 15.55
CA ASP A 36 -8.81 -3.96 15.48
C ASP A 36 -7.81 -3.83 14.32
N ILE A 37 -8.24 -3.28 13.18
CA ILE A 37 -7.34 -2.95 12.06
C ILE A 37 -6.35 -1.87 12.48
N ASN A 38 -6.82 -0.81 13.14
CA ASN A 38 -5.94 0.26 13.64
C ASN A 38 -4.88 -0.28 14.60
N GLN A 39 -5.27 -1.12 15.57
CA GLN A 39 -4.36 -1.71 16.55
C GLN A 39 -3.27 -2.57 15.87
N GLY A 40 -3.65 -3.43 14.94
CA GLY A 40 -2.70 -4.26 14.19
C GLY A 40 -1.70 -3.42 13.39
N ILE A 41 -2.17 -2.36 12.72
CA ILE A 41 -1.30 -1.46 11.95
C ILE A 41 -0.35 -0.67 12.87
N LEU A 42 -0.85 -0.11 13.97
CA LEU A 42 -0.02 0.63 14.95
C LEU A 42 1.04 -0.25 15.59
N ALA A 43 0.72 -1.50 15.92
CA ALA A 43 1.69 -2.46 16.43
C ALA A 43 2.83 -2.72 15.42
N LEU A 44 2.52 -2.84 14.13
CA LEU A 44 3.54 -3.01 13.08
C LEU A 44 4.37 -1.75 12.84
N LEU A 45 3.77 -0.55 12.93
CA LEU A 45 4.50 0.72 12.85
C LEU A 45 5.50 0.85 13.99
N SER A 46 5.11 0.52 15.23
CA SER A 46 5.98 0.54 16.41
C SER A 46 7.18 -0.41 16.29
N LEU A 47 7.04 -1.49 15.53
CA LEU A 47 8.10 -2.44 15.18
C LEU A 47 8.91 -2.04 13.94
N ASN A 48 8.62 -0.90 13.30
CA ASN A 48 9.19 -0.49 12.01
C ASN A 48 9.01 -1.54 10.89
N ARG A 49 7.83 -2.19 10.87
CA ARG A 49 7.48 -3.21 9.88
C ARG A 49 6.66 -2.66 8.71
N LEU A 50 6.26 -1.40 8.76
CA LEU A 50 5.54 -0.71 7.70
C LEU A 50 6.28 0.57 7.29
N ALA A 51 6.15 0.94 6.04
CA ALA A 51 6.70 2.17 5.48
C ALA A 51 5.62 3.09 4.89
N ALA A 52 4.37 2.60 4.80
CA ALA A 52 3.21 3.37 4.39
C ALA A 52 1.93 2.84 5.04
N VAL A 53 0.95 3.71 5.22
CA VAL A 53 -0.40 3.38 5.74
C VAL A 53 -1.45 4.13 4.94
N SER A 54 -2.44 3.41 4.40
CA SER A 54 -3.58 3.97 3.65
C SER A 54 -4.80 4.09 4.57
N VAL A 55 -5.30 5.32 4.70
CA VAL A 55 -6.33 5.71 5.68
C VAL A 55 -7.70 5.82 5.03
N MET A 56 -8.70 5.15 5.57
CA MET A 56 -10.12 5.38 5.30
C MET A 56 -10.66 6.48 6.22
N SER A 57 -10.59 7.72 5.79
CA SER A 57 -10.94 8.89 6.63
C SER A 57 -12.42 9.00 6.99
N GLN A 58 -13.30 8.27 6.30
CA GLN A 58 -14.73 8.15 6.62
C GLN A 58 -15.03 7.00 7.58
N GLY A 59 -14.02 6.16 7.90
CA GLY A 59 -14.19 5.00 8.76
C GLY A 59 -14.48 5.37 10.22
N PRO A 60 -15.29 4.57 10.93
CA PRO A 60 -15.73 4.88 12.30
C PRO A 60 -14.57 4.94 13.32
N ALA A 61 -13.46 4.23 13.04
CA ALA A 61 -12.29 4.23 13.93
C ALA A 61 -11.23 5.29 13.54
N TRP A 62 -11.47 6.11 12.50
CA TRP A 62 -10.50 7.10 12.04
C TRP A 62 -10.20 8.18 13.08
N ALA A 63 -11.22 8.85 13.59
CA ALA A 63 -11.04 9.97 14.50
C ALA A 63 -10.29 9.59 15.79
N LEU A 64 -10.53 8.37 16.29
CA LEU A 64 -9.86 7.84 17.47
C LEU A 64 -8.41 7.37 17.18
N GLY A 65 -8.18 6.83 15.99
CA GLY A 65 -6.86 6.30 15.61
C GLY A 65 -5.88 7.37 15.12
N ALA A 66 -6.38 8.48 14.59
CA ALA A 66 -5.56 9.51 13.96
C ALA A 66 -4.45 10.10 14.86
N PRO A 67 -4.65 10.39 16.15
CA PRO A 67 -3.59 10.89 17.01
C PRO A 67 -2.40 9.93 17.14
N ALA A 68 -2.66 8.63 17.34
CA ALA A 68 -1.62 7.62 17.44
C ALA A 68 -0.89 7.43 16.10
N LEU A 69 -1.63 7.43 14.97
CA LEU A 69 -1.02 7.34 13.65
C LEU A 69 -0.11 8.55 13.35
N LYS A 70 -0.47 9.74 13.79
CA LYS A 70 0.30 10.97 13.60
C LYS A 70 1.71 10.87 14.17
N GLU A 71 1.93 10.13 15.25
CA GLU A 71 3.25 9.92 15.85
C GLU A 71 4.23 9.21 14.90
N HIS A 72 3.72 8.46 13.92
CA HIS A 72 4.51 7.72 12.93
C HIS A 72 4.76 8.47 11.60
N GLN A 73 4.32 9.73 11.47
CA GLN A 73 4.43 10.52 10.22
C GLN A 73 5.87 10.76 9.72
N GLN A 74 6.87 10.57 10.58
CA GLN A 74 8.28 10.68 10.21
C GLN A 74 8.89 9.35 9.75
N THR A 75 8.27 8.24 10.08
CA THR A 75 8.77 6.88 9.79
C THR A 75 7.98 6.17 8.70
N ALA A 76 6.73 6.57 8.44
CA ALA A 76 5.88 6.02 7.41
C ALA A 76 5.20 7.13 6.59
N ASP A 77 4.94 6.89 5.31
CA ASP A 77 4.04 7.72 4.51
C ASP A 77 2.59 7.46 4.93
N ILE A 78 1.85 8.52 5.24
CA ILE A 78 0.43 8.40 5.59
C ILE A 78 -0.39 8.92 4.41
N GLY A 79 -1.05 8.00 3.71
CA GLY A 79 -1.86 8.29 2.54
C GLY A 79 -3.36 8.18 2.81
N LEU A 80 -4.15 8.63 1.86
CA LEU A 80 -5.60 8.53 1.88
C LEU A 80 -6.07 7.38 0.98
N HIS A 81 -6.77 6.41 1.58
CA HIS A 81 -7.41 5.28 0.93
C HIS A 81 -8.81 5.66 0.44
N LEU A 82 -8.88 6.26 -0.75
CA LEU A 82 -10.13 6.75 -1.33
C LEU A 82 -11.17 5.64 -1.45
N ASN A 83 -12.32 5.87 -0.88
CA ASN A 83 -13.38 4.88 -0.77
C ASN A 83 -14.60 5.26 -1.60
N LEU A 84 -14.99 4.36 -2.52
CA LEU A 84 -16.22 4.42 -3.31
C LEU A 84 -16.98 3.09 -3.29
N THR A 85 -16.54 2.12 -2.47
CA THR A 85 -17.09 0.74 -2.51
C THR A 85 -17.51 0.20 -1.16
N HIS A 86 -16.93 0.69 -0.06
CA HIS A 86 -17.26 0.25 1.29
C HIS A 86 -18.20 1.25 1.97
N ARG A 87 -19.35 0.77 2.47
CA ARG A 87 -20.35 1.61 3.13
C ARG A 87 -20.11 1.65 4.63
N PHE A 88 -19.86 2.85 5.17
CA PHE A 88 -19.79 3.07 6.62
C PHE A 88 -21.11 3.58 7.19
N ASP A 89 -21.85 4.42 6.43
CA ASP A 89 -23.14 4.99 6.83
C ASP A 89 -24.08 5.17 5.63
N SER A 90 -25.27 5.67 5.86
CA SER A 90 -26.28 5.92 4.82
C SER A 90 -25.94 7.08 3.88
N ASN A 91 -25.07 8.00 4.32
CA ASN A 91 -24.74 9.23 3.58
C ASN A 91 -23.51 9.07 2.68
N THR A 92 -22.76 7.95 2.80
CA THR A 92 -21.58 7.69 1.99
C THR A 92 -21.98 7.33 0.56
N TYR A 93 -21.48 8.09 -0.43
CA TYR A 93 -21.66 7.75 -1.84
C TYR A 93 -20.75 6.59 -2.23
N VAL A 94 -21.31 5.39 -2.24
CA VAL A 94 -20.61 4.15 -2.59
C VAL A 94 -21.47 3.26 -3.47
N ARG A 95 -20.82 2.46 -4.32
CA ARG A 95 -21.45 1.45 -5.16
C ARG A 95 -20.62 0.15 -5.08
N PRO A 96 -21.23 -1.02 -5.24
CA PRO A 96 -20.50 -2.27 -5.33
C PRO A 96 -19.41 -2.23 -6.41
N LEU A 97 -18.26 -2.90 -6.17
CA LEU A 97 -17.16 -2.96 -7.13
C LEU A 97 -17.61 -3.38 -8.55
N ALA A 98 -18.51 -4.37 -8.62
CA ALA A 98 -19.05 -4.83 -9.91
C ALA A 98 -19.77 -3.71 -10.69
N ALA A 99 -20.46 -2.81 -10.00
CA ALA A 99 -21.09 -1.65 -10.64
C ALA A 99 -20.07 -0.67 -11.19
N TRP A 100 -18.96 -0.45 -10.50
CA TRP A 100 -17.86 0.39 -10.98
C TRP A 100 -17.14 -0.23 -12.18
N LEU A 101 -16.89 -1.54 -12.17
CA LEU A 101 -16.28 -2.27 -13.29
C LEU A 101 -17.08 -2.14 -14.58
N VAL A 102 -18.40 -1.98 -14.48
CA VAL A 102 -19.28 -1.77 -15.65
C VAL A 102 -19.42 -0.29 -16.00
N SER A 103 -19.72 0.56 -15.02
CA SER A 103 -20.09 1.96 -15.30
C SER A 103 -18.90 2.85 -15.63
N ALA A 104 -17.72 2.61 -15.04
CA ALA A 104 -16.56 3.47 -15.28
C ALA A 104 -16.05 3.41 -16.74
N PRO A 105 -15.86 2.23 -17.37
CA PRO A 105 -15.49 2.17 -18.78
C PRO A 105 -16.51 2.76 -19.74
N LEU A 106 -17.81 2.73 -19.36
CA LEU A 106 -18.91 3.28 -20.16
C LEU A 106 -19.13 4.78 -19.95
N GLY A 107 -18.38 5.41 -19.02
CA GLY A 107 -18.57 6.81 -18.68
C GLY A 107 -19.85 7.09 -17.86
N TRP A 108 -20.53 6.06 -17.36
CA TRP A 108 -21.77 6.20 -16.55
C TRP A 108 -21.44 6.44 -15.09
N VAL A 109 -20.68 7.51 -14.85
CA VAL A 109 -20.22 7.94 -13.54
C VAL A 109 -20.76 9.32 -13.23
N ASP A 110 -21.39 9.48 -12.06
CA ASP A 110 -21.70 10.79 -11.54
C ASP A 110 -20.40 11.48 -11.07
N ARG A 111 -19.83 12.27 -11.98
CA ARG A 111 -18.54 12.94 -11.75
C ARG A 111 -18.58 13.88 -10.56
N GLN A 112 -19.72 14.57 -10.35
CA GLN A 112 -19.85 15.50 -9.24
C GLN A 112 -19.90 14.77 -7.91
N ALA A 113 -20.70 13.71 -7.80
CA ALA A 113 -20.79 12.91 -6.58
C ALA A 113 -19.43 12.26 -6.21
N VAL A 114 -18.67 11.76 -7.20
CA VAL A 114 -17.32 11.22 -6.95
C VAL A 114 -16.36 12.32 -6.48
N ARG A 115 -16.36 13.49 -7.15
CA ARG A 115 -15.53 14.64 -6.77
C ARG A 115 -15.80 15.10 -5.35
N ASP A 116 -17.07 15.27 -5.00
CA ASP A 116 -17.49 15.74 -3.67
C ASP A 116 -17.12 14.69 -2.59
N THR A 117 -17.24 13.41 -2.92
CA THR A 117 -16.82 12.33 -2.04
C THR A 117 -15.29 12.36 -1.80
N PHE A 118 -14.48 12.60 -2.82
CA PHE A 118 -13.03 12.71 -2.67
C PHE A 118 -12.62 13.92 -1.84
N ARG A 119 -13.25 15.09 -2.10
CA ARG A 119 -13.05 16.30 -1.29
C ARG A 119 -13.39 16.06 0.18
N GLN A 120 -14.56 15.49 0.46
CA GLN A 120 -14.97 15.16 1.83
C GLN A 120 -13.94 14.25 2.54
N GLN A 121 -13.42 13.23 1.84
CA GLN A 121 -12.43 12.32 2.41
C GLN A 121 -11.10 13.02 2.68
N ILE A 122 -10.64 13.90 1.80
CA ILE A 122 -9.44 14.71 2.01
C ILE A 122 -9.65 15.67 3.19
N ASP A 123 -10.77 16.35 3.26
CA ASP A 123 -11.08 17.30 4.34
C ASP A 123 -11.14 16.61 5.72
N LEU A 124 -11.71 15.40 5.78
CA LEU A 124 -11.71 14.57 7.01
C LEU A 124 -10.29 14.13 7.39
N PHE A 125 -9.45 13.79 6.42
CA PHE A 125 -8.05 13.46 6.68
C PHE A 125 -7.30 14.68 7.24
N VAL A 126 -7.42 15.84 6.58
CA VAL A 126 -6.77 17.10 7.00
C VAL A 126 -7.26 17.55 8.37
N LYS A 127 -8.55 17.41 8.65
CA LYS A 127 -9.15 17.76 9.94
C LYS A 127 -8.43 17.08 11.12
N HIS A 128 -8.01 15.83 10.97
CA HIS A 128 -7.43 15.06 12.07
C HIS A 128 -5.90 15.06 12.07
N LEU A 129 -5.23 15.11 10.90
CA LEU A 129 -3.77 15.12 10.81
C LEU A 129 -3.15 16.51 10.69
N GLY A 130 -3.94 17.52 10.29
CA GLY A 130 -3.47 18.92 10.13
C GLY A 130 -2.62 19.13 8.87
N ARG A 131 -2.59 18.18 7.93
CA ARG A 131 -1.83 18.23 6.67
C ARG A 131 -2.49 17.40 5.58
N LEU A 132 -2.09 17.61 4.33
CA LEU A 132 -2.52 16.76 3.23
C LEU A 132 -1.83 15.37 3.28
N PRO A 133 -2.45 14.35 2.66
CA PRO A 133 -1.86 13.02 2.52
C PRO A 133 -0.52 13.04 1.77
N ASP A 134 0.43 12.18 2.16
CA ASP A 134 1.68 11.98 1.42
C ASP A 134 1.42 11.31 0.07
N TYR A 135 0.36 10.51 -0.03
CA TYR A 135 -0.05 9.82 -1.24
C TYR A 135 -1.55 9.54 -1.27
N LEU A 136 -2.02 9.15 -2.46
CA LEU A 136 -3.39 8.71 -2.68
C LEU A 136 -3.42 7.32 -3.30
N ASP A 137 -4.35 6.52 -2.83
CA ASP A 137 -4.73 5.26 -3.44
C ASP A 137 -6.25 5.03 -3.27
N GLY A 138 -6.76 3.81 -3.40
CA GLY A 138 -8.19 3.61 -3.23
C GLY A 138 -8.56 2.17 -2.95
N HIS A 139 -9.55 2.02 -2.09
CA HIS A 139 -10.14 0.76 -1.73
C HIS A 139 -10.59 0.01 -2.97
N GLN A 140 -10.18 -1.25 -3.09
CA GLN A 140 -10.40 -2.08 -4.28
C GLN A 140 -9.88 -1.44 -5.59
N HIS A 141 -8.90 -0.51 -5.46
CA HIS A 141 -8.20 0.16 -6.57
C HIS A 141 -9.09 1.01 -7.49
N VAL A 142 -10.28 1.42 -7.04
CA VAL A 142 -11.26 2.17 -7.86
C VAL A 142 -10.73 3.54 -8.32
N HIS A 143 -9.78 4.15 -7.60
CA HIS A 143 -9.14 5.41 -7.95
C HIS A 143 -8.46 5.39 -9.34
N ALA A 144 -8.07 4.20 -9.82
CA ALA A 144 -7.39 4.01 -11.09
C ALA A 144 -8.34 3.69 -12.27
N PHE A 145 -9.65 3.54 -12.01
CA PHE A 145 -10.62 3.23 -13.07
C PHE A 145 -10.87 4.43 -13.98
N ALA A 146 -11.25 4.15 -15.23
CA ALA A 146 -11.62 5.20 -16.20
C ALA A 146 -12.64 6.19 -15.60
N VAL A 147 -12.61 7.45 -16.00
CA VAL A 147 -13.37 8.58 -15.46
C VAL A 147 -12.97 8.91 -13.99
N ILE A 148 -12.87 7.92 -13.09
CA ILE A 148 -12.52 8.16 -11.67
C ILE A 148 -11.09 8.71 -11.57
N ARG A 149 -10.12 8.16 -12.33
CA ARG A 149 -8.73 8.66 -12.38
C ARG A 149 -8.60 10.09 -12.88
N GLU A 150 -9.50 10.51 -13.78
CA GLU A 150 -9.55 11.90 -14.26
C GLU A 150 -9.96 12.84 -13.11
N ILE A 151 -11.02 12.47 -12.38
CA ILE A 151 -11.51 13.20 -11.22
C ILE A 151 -10.43 13.26 -10.12
N LEU A 152 -9.69 12.15 -9.91
CA LEU A 152 -8.58 12.11 -8.98
C LEU A 152 -7.52 13.17 -9.31
N VAL A 153 -7.10 13.26 -10.57
CA VAL A 153 -6.10 14.26 -11.02
C VAL A 153 -6.63 15.69 -10.86
N GLU A 154 -7.91 15.93 -11.18
CA GLU A 154 -8.56 17.22 -10.98
C GLU A 154 -8.54 17.62 -9.50
N VAL A 155 -8.88 16.72 -8.59
CA VAL A 155 -8.88 16.97 -7.14
C VAL A 155 -7.45 17.15 -6.60
N ILE A 156 -6.46 16.40 -7.09
CA ILE A 156 -5.06 16.64 -6.74
C ILE A 156 -4.63 18.04 -7.17
N ALA A 157 -4.96 18.47 -8.36
CA ALA A 157 -4.63 19.82 -8.85
C ALA A 157 -5.29 20.92 -8.01
N GLU A 158 -6.46 20.66 -7.43
CA GLU A 158 -7.18 21.58 -6.55
C GLU A 158 -6.51 21.72 -5.18
N TYR A 159 -6.14 20.60 -4.52
CA TYR A 159 -5.66 20.61 -3.14
C TYR A 159 -4.15 20.86 -3.01
N TRP A 160 -3.33 20.44 -3.97
CA TRP A 160 -1.85 20.53 -3.90
C TRP A 160 -1.27 21.69 -4.72
N GLN A 161 -1.95 22.85 -4.75
CA GLN A 161 -1.49 24.03 -5.52
C GLN A 161 -0.20 24.63 -5.01
N ALA A 162 0.01 24.66 -3.68
CA ALA A 162 1.09 25.35 -3.02
C ALA A 162 2.18 24.43 -2.44
N GLN A 163 2.09 23.12 -2.66
CA GLN A 163 3.01 22.14 -2.08
C GLN A 163 3.32 21.00 -3.05
N ALA A 164 4.31 20.16 -2.68
CA ALA A 164 4.68 19.00 -3.47
C ALA A 164 3.48 18.06 -3.66
N LYS A 165 3.25 17.64 -4.91
CA LYS A 165 2.18 16.71 -5.25
C LYS A 165 2.40 15.36 -4.56
N PRO A 166 1.31 14.66 -4.18
CA PRO A 166 1.40 13.33 -3.61
C PRO A 166 1.91 12.33 -4.66
N TRP A 167 2.47 11.20 -4.21
CA TRP A 167 2.57 10.06 -5.10
C TRP A 167 1.24 9.28 -5.13
N VAL A 168 1.03 8.47 -6.16
CA VAL A 168 -0.23 7.73 -6.35
C VAL A 168 0.09 6.25 -6.55
N ARG A 169 -0.61 5.34 -5.86
CA ARG A 169 -0.48 3.90 -6.08
C ARG A 169 -0.94 3.55 -7.49
N ALA A 170 -0.10 2.84 -8.24
CA ALA A 170 -0.35 2.47 -9.64
C ALA A 170 -0.63 0.96 -9.77
N PRO A 171 -1.90 0.51 -9.65
CA PRO A 171 -2.23 -0.90 -9.70
C PRO A 171 -2.09 -1.53 -11.09
N ASP A 172 -1.96 -0.74 -12.16
CA ASP A 172 -1.61 -1.23 -13.50
C ASP A 172 -0.13 -1.67 -13.61
N GLN A 173 0.73 -1.32 -12.63
CA GLN A 173 2.09 -1.83 -12.47
C GLN A 173 2.15 -3.16 -11.69
N LEU A 174 1.06 -3.91 -11.65
CA LEU A 174 0.97 -5.16 -10.90
C LEU A 174 2.03 -6.18 -11.34
N ILE A 175 2.88 -6.56 -10.40
CA ILE A 175 3.82 -7.69 -10.51
C ILE A 175 3.12 -8.91 -9.92
N ASP A 176 2.54 -9.73 -10.78
CA ASP A 176 1.79 -10.92 -10.42
C ASP A 176 2.64 -12.17 -10.70
N ASN A 177 2.63 -13.12 -9.76
CA ASN A 177 3.31 -14.40 -9.89
C ASN A 177 2.40 -15.53 -10.44
N GLY A 178 1.28 -15.18 -11.09
CA GLY A 178 0.37 -16.11 -11.73
C GLY A 178 -0.56 -16.90 -10.80
N ARG A 179 -0.57 -16.62 -9.51
CA ARG A 179 -1.36 -17.38 -8.52
C ARG A 179 -2.83 -16.96 -8.38
N VAL A 180 -3.19 -15.79 -8.93
CA VAL A 180 -4.57 -15.26 -8.96
C VAL A 180 -4.89 -14.66 -10.34
N PRO A 181 -4.77 -15.47 -11.43
CA PRO A 181 -4.74 -14.94 -12.79
C PRO A 181 -6.02 -14.18 -13.16
N PHE A 182 -7.18 -14.62 -12.69
CA PHE A 182 -8.44 -13.94 -12.97
C PHE A 182 -8.52 -12.58 -12.28
N LYS A 183 -8.19 -12.48 -10.98
CA LYS A 183 -8.19 -11.20 -10.26
C LYS A 183 -7.16 -10.23 -10.86
N ALA A 184 -5.97 -10.73 -11.20
CA ALA A 184 -4.93 -9.93 -11.84
C ALA A 184 -5.35 -9.43 -13.22
N TRP A 185 -6.01 -10.27 -14.01
CA TRP A 185 -6.55 -9.88 -15.32
C TRP A 185 -7.63 -8.80 -15.19
N VAL A 186 -8.60 -8.96 -14.27
CA VAL A 186 -9.64 -7.95 -14.00
C VAL A 186 -9.00 -6.62 -13.61
N LEU A 187 -8.06 -6.63 -12.66
CA LEU A 187 -7.39 -5.43 -12.19
C LEU A 187 -6.64 -4.73 -13.33
N ARG A 188 -5.78 -5.45 -14.05
CA ARG A 188 -5.03 -4.89 -15.19
C ARG A 188 -5.95 -4.31 -16.28
N THR A 189 -7.09 -4.95 -16.53
CA THR A 189 -8.06 -4.47 -17.51
C THR A 189 -8.73 -3.18 -17.04
N ALA A 190 -9.19 -3.14 -15.79
CA ALA A 190 -9.90 -1.99 -15.23
C ALA A 190 -8.99 -0.76 -15.04
N THR A 191 -7.69 -0.98 -14.80
CA THR A 191 -6.71 0.09 -14.53
C THR A 191 -5.79 0.41 -15.71
N ARG A 192 -6.02 -0.21 -16.86
CA ARG A 192 -5.17 -0.07 -18.05
C ARG A 192 -4.90 1.39 -18.42
N GLY A 193 -3.60 1.74 -18.57
CA GLY A 193 -3.14 3.07 -18.94
C GLY A 193 -3.22 4.10 -17.81
N PHE A 194 -3.34 3.66 -16.57
CA PHE A 194 -3.37 4.58 -15.44
C PHE A 194 -2.03 5.30 -15.25
N THR A 195 -0.90 4.59 -15.33
CA THR A 195 0.43 5.21 -15.23
C THR A 195 0.66 6.26 -16.30
N ALA A 196 0.27 6.02 -17.56
CA ALA A 196 0.36 7.03 -18.62
C ALA A 196 -0.48 8.28 -18.29
N HIS A 197 -1.62 8.11 -17.60
CA HIS A 197 -2.43 9.24 -17.15
C HIS A 197 -1.74 10.01 -16.00
N LEU A 198 -1.07 9.31 -15.08
CA LEU A 198 -0.28 9.92 -14.02
C LEU A 198 0.94 10.67 -14.57
N ASP A 199 1.65 10.11 -15.54
CA ASP A 199 2.80 10.74 -16.22
C ASP A 199 2.37 12.07 -16.87
N ASN A 200 1.25 12.09 -17.58
CA ASN A 200 0.70 13.30 -18.18
C ASN A 200 0.33 14.39 -17.16
N ALA A 201 -0.01 13.98 -15.92
CA ALA A 201 -0.31 14.89 -14.80
C ALA A 201 0.94 15.29 -13.99
N GLY A 202 2.12 14.74 -14.32
CA GLY A 202 3.36 14.93 -13.56
C GLY A 202 3.27 14.39 -12.14
N LEU A 203 2.63 13.23 -11.96
CA LEU A 203 2.44 12.54 -10.68
C LEU A 203 3.38 11.34 -10.58
N ARG A 204 4.03 11.20 -9.42
CA ARG A 204 4.93 10.06 -9.12
C ARG A 204 4.13 8.84 -8.68
N TYR A 205 4.68 7.66 -8.90
CA TYR A 205 4.11 6.38 -8.46
C TYR A 205 5.22 5.35 -8.19
N PRO A 206 4.92 4.25 -7.44
CA PRO A 206 5.87 3.17 -7.21
C PRO A 206 6.32 2.50 -8.51
N ALA A 207 7.58 2.05 -8.57
CA ALA A 207 8.13 1.33 -9.73
C ALA A 207 7.43 -0.01 -10.02
N GLY A 208 6.69 -0.55 -9.04
CA GLY A 208 5.88 -1.75 -9.16
C GLY A 208 4.85 -1.84 -8.05
N PHE A 209 3.84 -2.66 -8.26
CA PHE A 209 2.79 -2.96 -7.29
C PHE A 209 2.69 -4.46 -7.08
N ALA A 210 2.61 -4.91 -5.82
CA ALA A 210 2.44 -6.31 -5.44
C ALA A 210 1.50 -6.43 -4.22
N GLY A 211 1.20 -7.66 -3.79
CA GLY A 211 0.32 -7.90 -2.65
C GLY A 211 -1.06 -8.44 -3.06
N LEU A 212 -1.33 -8.60 -4.37
CA LEU A 212 -2.58 -9.20 -4.82
C LEU A 212 -2.56 -10.72 -4.63
N TYR A 213 -3.44 -11.23 -3.77
CA TYR A 213 -3.59 -12.67 -3.53
C TYR A 213 -5.02 -13.02 -3.06
N ALA A 214 -5.31 -14.31 -2.90
CA ALA A 214 -6.54 -14.74 -2.26
C ALA A 214 -6.43 -14.47 -0.75
N LEU A 215 -7.19 -13.49 -0.26
CA LEU A 215 -7.19 -13.09 1.15
C LEU A 215 -7.94 -14.13 2.00
N THR A 216 -7.33 -15.31 2.13
CA THR A 216 -7.83 -16.43 2.92
C THR A 216 -6.67 -17.08 3.69
N PRO A 217 -6.91 -17.71 4.85
CA PRO A 217 -5.86 -18.40 5.61
C PRO A 217 -5.12 -19.48 4.79
N ALA A 218 -5.83 -20.16 3.90
CA ALA A 218 -5.25 -21.17 3.01
C ALA A 218 -4.25 -20.61 1.98
N ALA A 219 -4.20 -19.31 1.80
CA ALA A 219 -3.32 -18.68 0.82
C ALA A 219 -1.84 -18.65 1.22
N ASN A 220 -1.47 -19.10 2.41
CA ASN A 220 -0.10 -19.17 2.94
C ASN A 220 0.68 -17.84 2.76
N PHE A 221 0.25 -16.79 3.48
CA PHE A 221 0.85 -15.47 3.39
C PHE A 221 2.37 -15.47 3.64
N PRO A 222 2.93 -16.20 4.64
CA PRO A 222 4.38 -16.27 4.86
C PRO A 222 5.20 -16.69 3.65
N GLU A 223 4.71 -17.65 2.88
CA GLU A 223 5.37 -18.15 1.65
C GLU A 223 5.30 -17.11 0.52
N ARG A 224 4.15 -16.41 0.40
CA ARG A 224 3.98 -15.34 -0.58
C ARG A 224 4.91 -14.17 -0.29
N MET A 225 4.97 -13.73 0.96
CA MET A 225 5.85 -12.66 1.39
C MET A 225 7.31 -13.02 1.13
N ALA A 226 7.72 -14.24 1.44
CA ALA A 226 9.07 -14.71 1.12
C ALA A 226 9.37 -14.66 -0.39
N GLY A 227 8.41 -15.00 -1.24
CA GLY A 227 8.52 -14.87 -2.69
C GLY A 227 8.69 -13.43 -3.14
N TRP A 228 7.88 -12.52 -2.63
CA TRP A 228 7.97 -11.09 -2.94
C TRP A 228 9.31 -10.49 -2.50
N LEU A 229 9.77 -10.77 -1.29
CA LEU A 229 11.05 -10.27 -0.79
C LEU A 229 12.24 -10.74 -1.65
N ARG A 230 12.16 -11.93 -2.24
CA ARG A 230 13.25 -12.44 -3.13
C ARG A 230 13.23 -11.82 -4.53
N GLN A 231 12.05 -11.55 -5.09
CA GLN A 231 11.89 -11.32 -6.54
C GLN A 231 11.55 -9.87 -6.92
N LEU A 232 10.94 -9.09 -6.02
CA LEU A 232 10.49 -7.75 -6.39
C LEU A 232 11.66 -6.77 -6.57
N PRO A 233 11.63 -5.92 -7.58
CA PRO A 233 12.63 -4.88 -7.79
C PRO A 233 12.50 -3.75 -6.75
N THR A 234 13.57 -2.98 -6.58
CA THR A 234 13.58 -1.75 -5.78
C THR A 234 12.47 -0.80 -6.21
N GLY A 235 11.87 -0.12 -5.24
CA GLY A 235 10.79 0.86 -5.47
C GLY A 235 9.41 0.22 -5.61
N THR A 236 9.28 -1.11 -5.44
CA THR A 236 7.97 -1.78 -5.46
C THR A 236 7.23 -1.55 -4.14
N LEU A 237 5.93 -1.26 -4.24
CA LEU A 237 4.99 -1.25 -3.13
C LEU A 237 4.34 -2.63 -2.99
N ILE A 238 4.34 -3.16 -1.76
CA ILE A 238 3.61 -4.38 -1.39
C ILE A 238 2.43 -3.97 -0.50
N MET A 239 1.22 -4.25 -0.95
CA MET A 239 -0.02 -4.03 -0.21
C MET A 239 -0.26 -5.19 0.77
N VAL A 240 -0.62 -4.85 2.02
CA VAL A 240 -1.03 -5.79 3.07
C VAL A 240 -2.23 -5.25 3.84
N HIS A 241 -2.96 -6.15 4.53
CA HIS A 241 -4.18 -5.82 5.26
C HIS A 241 -4.14 -6.36 6.70
N PRO A 242 -3.15 -6.01 7.52
CA PRO A 242 -3.03 -6.54 8.88
C PRO A 242 -4.17 -6.02 9.78
N GLY A 243 -4.60 -6.84 10.72
CA GLY A 243 -5.57 -6.48 11.75
C GLY A 243 -5.54 -7.47 12.89
N GLU A 244 -5.88 -7.02 14.10
CA GLU A 244 -6.04 -7.90 15.25
C GLU A 244 -7.26 -8.80 15.10
N GLN A 245 -7.26 -9.88 15.84
CA GLN A 245 -8.42 -10.74 15.95
C GLN A 245 -9.45 -10.05 16.85
N SER A 246 -10.63 -9.71 16.28
CA SER A 246 -11.70 -9.10 17.04
C SER A 246 -12.08 -9.97 18.24
N SER A 247 -12.19 -9.36 19.42
CA SER A 247 -12.76 -9.99 20.62
C SER A 247 -14.26 -10.20 20.50
N ASP A 248 -14.92 -9.46 19.60
CA ASP A 248 -16.33 -9.59 19.28
C ASP A 248 -16.53 -10.52 18.08
N SER A 249 -16.83 -11.79 18.39
CA SER A 249 -17.12 -12.81 17.37
C SER A 249 -18.40 -12.51 16.55
N SER A 250 -19.19 -11.50 16.93
CA SER A 250 -20.40 -11.08 16.23
C SER A 250 -20.14 -10.14 15.06
N ASP A 251 -18.95 -9.54 14.95
CA ASP A 251 -18.58 -8.71 13.78
C ASP A 251 -18.22 -9.58 12.58
N ILE A 252 -19.26 -10.06 11.89
CA ILE A 252 -19.18 -10.85 10.65
C ILE A 252 -18.91 -9.94 9.44
N SER A 253 -18.78 -8.63 9.63
CA SER A 253 -18.77 -7.65 8.56
C SER A 253 -17.48 -7.61 7.74
N ASP A 254 -16.34 -8.11 8.27
CA ASP A 254 -15.08 -8.15 7.53
C ASP A 254 -14.78 -9.55 6.96
N PRO A 255 -15.00 -9.75 5.64
CA PRO A 255 -14.85 -11.06 5.00
C PRO A 255 -13.39 -11.56 4.94
N ILE A 256 -12.41 -10.70 5.22
CA ILE A 256 -10.97 -11.03 5.19
C ILE A 256 -10.32 -11.03 6.58
N ARG A 257 -11.11 -10.98 7.65
CA ARG A 257 -10.63 -10.89 9.03
C ARG A 257 -9.55 -11.92 9.37
N ASP A 258 -9.75 -13.18 9.01
CA ASP A 258 -8.78 -14.24 9.31
C ASP A 258 -7.48 -14.08 8.51
N ALA A 259 -7.56 -13.55 7.29
CA ALA A 259 -6.37 -13.23 6.52
C ALA A 259 -5.62 -12.03 7.12
N ARG A 260 -6.33 -11.02 7.62
CA ARG A 260 -5.73 -9.88 8.33
C ARG A 260 -4.91 -10.33 9.53
N TYR A 261 -5.50 -11.21 10.35
CA TYR A 261 -4.81 -11.74 11.52
C TYR A 261 -3.58 -12.57 11.12
N ALA A 262 -3.69 -13.41 10.10
CA ALA A 262 -2.55 -14.18 9.60
C ALA A 262 -1.41 -13.29 9.06
N GLU A 263 -1.74 -12.21 8.37
CA GLU A 263 -0.77 -11.21 7.93
C GLU A 263 -0.08 -10.54 9.13
N LEU A 264 -0.86 -10.06 10.11
CA LEU A 264 -0.34 -9.43 11.32
C LEU A 264 0.64 -10.34 12.06
N GLN A 265 0.23 -11.57 12.35
CA GLN A 265 1.07 -12.54 13.06
C GLN A 265 2.41 -12.79 12.35
N HIS A 266 2.37 -12.92 11.03
CA HIS A 266 3.59 -13.09 10.26
C HIS A 266 4.48 -11.84 10.28
N LEU A 267 3.92 -10.67 10.05
CA LEU A 267 4.67 -9.41 9.97
C LEU A 267 5.27 -8.98 11.32
N GLN A 268 4.66 -9.35 12.45
CA GLN A 268 5.21 -9.14 13.80
C GLN A 268 6.35 -10.10 14.12
N SER A 269 6.43 -11.25 13.46
CA SER A 269 7.36 -12.33 13.82
C SER A 269 8.83 -11.96 13.62
N LEU A 270 9.71 -12.59 14.41
CA LEU A 270 11.17 -12.53 14.19
C LEU A 270 11.55 -13.13 12.84
N GLN A 271 10.83 -14.16 12.40
CA GLN A 271 11.06 -14.78 11.09
C GLN A 271 10.91 -13.78 9.93
N PHE A 272 9.98 -12.84 10.00
CA PHE A 272 9.86 -11.80 8.98
C PHE A 272 11.06 -10.84 9.02
N ALA A 273 11.56 -10.48 10.22
CA ALA A 273 12.78 -9.68 10.36
C ALA A 273 13.98 -10.34 9.70
N ASP A 274 14.19 -11.61 10.03
CA ASP A 274 15.29 -12.41 9.48
C ASP A 274 15.18 -12.54 7.96
N ARG A 275 13.96 -12.65 7.43
CA ARG A 275 13.73 -12.70 5.99
C ARG A 275 14.04 -11.39 5.27
N LEU A 276 13.71 -10.24 5.87
CA LEU A 276 14.09 -8.93 5.32
C LEU A 276 15.62 -8.83 5.22
N GLN A 277 16.32 -9.18 6.31
CA GLN A 277 17.78 -9.14 6.35
C GLN A 277 18.42 -10.11 5.34
N SER A 278 17.99 -11.36 5.32
CA SER A 278 18.54 -12.39 4.42
C SER A 278 18.23 -12.13 2.95
N ALA A 279 17.14 -11.44 2.64
CA ALA A 279 16.80 -11.00 1.28
C ALA A 279 17.53 -9.72 0.85
N GLY A 280 18.29 -9.06 1.75
CA GLY A 280 18.90 -7.75 1.49
C GLY A 280 17.86 -6.67 1.20
N VAL A 281 16.73 -6.69 1.91
CA VAL A 281 15.61 -5.74 1.71
C VAL A 281 15.51 -4.79 2.90
N ARG A 282 15.41 -3.50 2.61
CA ARG A 282 15.07 -2.44 3.56
C ARG A 282 13.70 -1.88 3.24
N LEU A 283 12.84 -1.76 4.25
CA LEU A 283 11.58 -1.05 4.09
C LEU A 283 11.84 0.46 4.09
N ALA A 284 11.25 1.18 3.14
CA ALA A 284 11.45 2.61 3.00
C ALA A 284 10.19 3.31 2.49
N ARG A 285 9.98 4.55 2.94
CA ARG A 285 8.96 5.44 2.41
C ARG A 285 9.26 5.79 0.96
N LEU A 286 8.24 5.90 0.13
CA LEU A 286 8.40 6.41 -1.24
C LEU A 286 8.67 7.91 -1.26
N SER A 287 8.14 8.68 -0.30
CA SER A 287 8.40 10.12 -0.19
C SER A 287 9.86 10.46 0.12
N SER A 288 10.61 9.53 0.72
CA SER A 288 12.04 9.74 1.04
C SER A 288 13.00 9.29 -0.07
N ALA A 289 12.49 8.73 -1.17
CA ALA A 289 13.28 8.31 -2.34
C ALA A 289 13.38 9.46 -3.38
N VAL A 290 13.77 10.67 -2.92
CA VAL A 290 14.04 11.83 -3.77
C VAL A 290 15.54 12.06 -3.85
#